data_3321afbeb430298a093bd6383487ca30
#
_entry.id   3321afbeb430298a093bd6383487ca30
#
_cell.length_a   1.000
_cell.length_b   1.000
_cell.length_c   1.000
_cell.angle_alpha   90.00
_cell.angle_beta   90.00
_cell.angle_gamma   90.00
#
_symmetry.space_group_name_H-M   'P 1'
#
loop_
_entity.id
_entity.type
_entity.pdbx_description
1 polymer ?
#
loop_
_entity_poly.entity_id
_entity_poly.type
_entity_poly.pdbx_seq_one_letter_code
_entity_poly.pdbx_strand_id
1 'polypeptide(L)'
;AFRDALDNCYAIINPKAEFRLMLEAHIDEIGFQVTYIDDSGFVYIRQNGGIDRACVPGSQVYIHTLNEELVLGIIGKSPIHVLKPDERGKAPELEDLWIDTGLPVEIVKEKVSVGDFVSFAPNFKYIGDYGITSKGLDDTVGVYVVAEVMQRLSQKHLSIGV
;
A
#
# COMPACT_ATOMS: atom_id res chain seq x y z
N ALA A 1 13.72 -12.87 19.28
CA ALA A 1 12.60 -12.46 18.44
C ALA A 1 11.73 -13.68 18.11
N PHE A 2 10.45 -13.48 17.91
CA PHE A 2 9.48 -14.53 17.54
C PHE A 2 8.35 -13.92 16.71
N ARG A 3 7.53 -14.78 16.11
CA ARG A 3 6.31 -14.40 15.39
C ARG A 3 5.09 -15.02 16.04
N ASP A 4 3.95 -14.35 15.97
CA ASP A 4 2.66 -14.92 16.35
C ASP A 4 1.92 -15.55 15.14
N ALA A 5 0.70 -16.01 15.38
CA ALA A 5 -0.11 -16.67 14.35
C ALA A 5 -0.62 -15.71 13.25
N LEU A 6 -0.50 -14.41 13.44
CA LEU A 6 -0.84 -13.37 12.45
C LEU A 6 0.40 -12.79 11.76
N ASP A 7 1.57 -13.44 11.94
CA ASP A 7 2.87 -13.00 11.43
C ASP A 7 3.39 -11.69 12.02
N ASN A 8 2.82 -11.18 13.11
CA ASN A 8 3.43 -10.08 13.83
C ASN A 8 4.80 -10.50 14.37
N CYS A 9 5.81 -9.64 14.19
CA CYS A 9 7.16 -9.89 14.65
C CYS A 9 7.41 -9.17 15.97
N TYR A 10 7.95 -9.89 16.95
CA TYR A 10 8.27 -9.36 18.27
C TYR A 10 9.74 -9.53 18.60
N ALA A 11 10.33 -8.53 19.26
CA ALA A 11 11.60 -8.62 19.92
C ALA A 11 11.45 -8.10 21.35
N ILE A 12 12.03 -8.76 22.34
CA ILE A 12 11.89 -8.40 23.74
C ILE A 12 13.28 -8.30 24.38
N ILE A 13 13.52 -7.23 25.10
CA ILE A 13 14.71 -7.01 25.92
C ILE A 13 14.25 -6.89 27.38
N ASN A 14 14.98 -7.53 28.30
CA ASN A 14 14.69 -7.55 29.73
C ASN A 14 13.21 -7.91 30.07
N PRO A 15 12.73 -9.11 29.68
CA PRO A 15 11.30 -9.48 29.79
C PRO A 15 10.78 -9.58 31.24
N LYS A 16 11.67 -9.62 32.23
CA LYS A 16 11.32 -9.72 33.66
C LYS A 16 11.23 -8.37 34.38
N ALA A 17 11.49 -7.27 33.68
CA ALA A 17 11.37 -5.94 34.27
C ALA A 17 9.92 -5.65 34.67
N GLU A 18 9.75 -4.96 35.82
CA GLU A 18 8.44 -4.55 36.33
C GLU A 18 7.77 -3.55 35.40
N PHE A 19 8.54 -2.54 34.94
CA PHE A 19 8.07 -1.58 33.94
C PHE A 19 8.51 -2.00 32.55
N ARG A 20 7.57 -1.92 31.59
CA ARG A 20 7.81 -2.26 30.20
C ARG A 20 7.34 -1.14 29.30
N LEU A 21 8.13 -0.86 28.25
CA LEU A 21 7.79 0.05 27.17
C LEU A 21 7.55 -0.77 25.91
N MET A 22 6.41 -0.58 25.27
CA MET A 22 6.11 -1.15 23.96
C MET A 22 6.42 -0.12 22.88
N LEU A 23 7.19 -0.53 21.88
CA LEU A 23 7.42 0.20 20.64
C LEU A 23 6.73 -0.61 19.53
N GLU A 24 5.90 0.03 18.74
CA GLU A 24 5.19 -0.62 17.63
C GLU A 24 5.24 0.21 16.36
N ALA A 25 5.17 -0.48 15.25
CA ALA A 25 5.05 0.06 13.90
C ALA A 25 4.43 -1.00 13.01
N HIS A 26 3.86 -0.62 11.85
CA HIS A 26 3.24 -1.56 10.92
C HIS A 26 3.96 -1.61 9.57
N ILE A 27 3.87 -2.74 8.87
CA ILE A 27 4.53 -2.98 7.58
C ILE A 27 3.54 -3.10 6.41
N ASP A 28 2.25 -3.25 6.72
CA ASP A 28 1.23 -3.28 5.68
C ASP A 28 1.01 -1.90 5.08
N GLU A 29 0.54 -1.88 3.83
CA GLU A 29 0.31 -0.68 3.06
C GLU A 29 -1.15 -0.60 2.62
N ILE A 30 -1.64 0.63 2.42
CA ILE A 30 -2.92 0.85 1.75
C ILE A 30 -2.84 0.42 0.28
N GLY A 31 -3.95 -0.04 -0.26
CA GLY A 31 -4.02 -0.50 -1.64
C GLY A 31 -5.44 -0.74 -2.08
N PHE A 32 -5.60 -1.59 -3.09
CA PHE A 32 -6.92 -1.90 -3.63
C PHE A 32 -7.07 -3.41 -3.82
N GLN A 33 -8.28 -3.81 -4.16
CA GLN A 33 -8.61 -5.17 -4.55
C GLN A 33 -9.50 -5.12 -5.80
N VAL A 34 -9.22 -5.99 -6.77
CA VAL A 34 -10.01 -6.12 -7.99
C VAL A 34 -11.41 -6.61 -7.66
N THR A 35 -12.43 -5.91 -8.17
CA THR A 35 -13.84 -6.25 -7.97
C THR A 35 -14.53 -6.72 -9.25
N TYR A 36 -14.11 -6.19 -10.40
CA TYR A 36 -14.72 -6.48 -11.69
C TYR A 36 -13.76 -6.17 -12.84
N ILE A 37 -13.92 -6.86 -13.97
CA ILE A 37 -13.21 -6.58 -15.22
C ILE A 37 -14.29 -6.46 -16.30
N ASP A 38 -14.35 -5.33 -16.98
CA ASP A 38 -15.35 -5.09 -18.01
C ASP A 38 -15.00 -5.74 -19.36
N ASP A 39 -15.89 -5.60 -20.33
CA ASP A 39 -15.71 -6.16 -21.67
C ASP A 39 -14.70 -5.40 -22.53
N SER A 40 -14.21 -4.26 -22.05
CA SER A 40 -13.11 -3.49 -22.67
C SER A 40 -11.74 -3.80 -22.04
N GLY A 41 -11.70 -4.55 -20.94
CA GLY A 41 -10.48 -4.90 -20.22
C GLY A 41 -10.10 -3.90 -19.13
N PHE A 42 -10.97 -2.94 -18.79
CA PHE A 42 -10.76 -2.07 -17.63
C PHE A 42 -11.05 -2.83 -16.34
N VAL A 43 -10.15 -2.66 -15.36
CA VAL A 43 -10.21 -3.36 -14.07
C VAL A 43 -10.72 -2.42 -13.00
N TYR A 44 -11.87 -2.74 -12.43
CA TYR A 44 -12.51 -1.99 -11.35
C TYR A 44 -12.04 -2.48 -10.00
N ILE A 45 -11.96 -1.56 -9.03
CA ILE A 45 -11.30 -1.78 -7.76
C ILE A 45 -12.13 -1.27 -6.59
N ARG A 46 -11.87 -1.83 -5.41
CA ARG A 46 -12.26 -1.27 -4.12
C ARG A 46 -11.01 -0.98 -3.30
N GLN A 47 -11.10 0.00 -2.41
CA GLN A 47 -9.99 0.34 -1.51
C GLN A 47 -9.80 -0.70 -0.40
N ASN A 48 -8.55 -0.88 0.00
CA ASN A 48 -8.13 -1.54 1.20
C ASN A 48 -7.32 -0.54 2.03
N GLY A 49 -7.85 -0.14 3.18
CA GLY A 49 -7.32 0.96 3.98
C GLY A 49 -7.89 2.33 3.60
N GLY A 50 -7.44 3.37 4.28
CA GLY A 50 -7.88 4.76 4.07
C GLY A 50 -7.11 5.42 2.94
N ILE A 51 -7.77 5.68 1.81
CA ILE A 51 -7.17 6.29 0.62
C ILE A 51 -7.87 7.60 0.29
N ASP A 52 -7.10 8.68 0.10
CA ASP A 52 -7.63 9.93 -0.44
C ASP A 52 -7.84 9.76 -1.96
N ARG A 53 -9.10 9.61 -2.35
CA ARG A 53 -9.51 9.37 -3.74
C ARG A 53 -9.14 10.51 -4.69
N ALA A 54 -8.92 11.72 -4.18
CA ALA A 54 -8.49 12.85 -5.01
C ALA A 54 -7.06 12.68 -5.55
N CYS A 55 -6.22 11.92 -4.84
CA CYS A 55 -4.82 11.67 -5.18
C CYS A 55 -4.59 10.40 -6.02
N VAL A 56 -5.62 9.60 -6.25
CA VAL A 56 -5.50 8.28 -6.89
C VAL A 56 -5.44 8.34 -8.42
N PRO A 57 -6.23 9.16 -9.12
CA PRO A 57 -6.20 9.21 -10.59
C PRO A 57 -4.82 9.56 -11.14
N GLY A 58 -4.34 8.79 -12.11
CA GLY A 58 -3.01 8.94 -12.69
C GLY A 58 -1.91 8.15 -11.97
N SER A 59 -2.23 7.51 -10.84
CA SER A 59 -1.26 6.67 -10.15
C SER A 59 -0.95 5.41 -10.93
N GLN A 60 0.33 5.04 -10.96
CA GLN A 60 0.77 3.73 -11.43
C GLN A 60 0.58 2.70 -10.31
N VAL A 61 0.07 1.54 -10.68
CA VAL A 61 -0.21 0.44 -9.76
C VAL A 61 0.23 -0.89 -10.34
N TYR A 62 0.49 -1.85 -9.45
CA TYR A 62 0.68 -3.25 -9.82
C TYR A 62 -0.49 -4.08 -9.32
N ILE A 63 -1.09 -4.87 -10.21
CA ILE A 63 -2.02 -5.93 -9.87
C ILE A 63 -1.20 -7.19 -9.59
N HIS A 64 -1.34 -7.75 -8.40
CA HIS A 64 -0.67 -8.97 -7.94
C HIS A 64 -1.54 -10.17 -8.30
N THR A 65 -1.18 -10.87 -9.35
CA THR A 65 -1.97 -11.99 -9.86
C THR A 65 -1.74 -13.27 -9.07
N LEU A 66 -2.66 -14.21 -9.14
CA LEU A 66 -2.54 -15.53 -8.50
C LEU A 66 -1.30 -16.32 -8.94
N ASN A 67 -0.75 -16.03 -10.12
CA ASN A 67 0.46 -16.66 -10.65
C ASN A 67 1.75 -15.94 -10.23
N GLU A 68 1.67 -15.04 -9.22
CA GLU A 68 2.78 -14.22 -8.74
C GLU A 68 3.37 -13.27 -9.81
N GLU A 69 2.65 -13.02 -10.90
CA GLU A 69 3.02 -12.00 -11.87
C GLU A 69 2.52 -10.63 -11.42
N LEU A 70 3.25 -9.58 -11.81
CA LEU A 70 2.86 -8.20 -11.60
C LEU A 70 2.38 -7.59 -12.92
N VAL A 71 1.11 -7.20 -12.97
CA VAL A 71 0.55 -6.48 -14.11
C VAL A 71 0.53 -4.99 -13.80
N LEU A 72 1.33 -4.21 -14.53
CA LEU A 72 1.36 -2.76 -14.41
C LEU A 72 0.07 -2.17 -15.01
N GLY A 73 -0.48 -1.17 -14.33
CA GLY A 73 -1.59 -0.38 -14.83
C GLY A 73 -1.58 1.05 -14.32
N ILE A 74 -2.45 1.87 -14.88
CA ILE A 74 -2.64 3.26 -14.48
C ILE A 74 -4.10 3.44 -14.08
N ILE A 75 -4.34 4.10 -12.93
CA ILE A 75 -5.70 4.39 -12.49
C ILE A 75 -6.23 5.58 -13.28
N GLY A 76 -7.26 5.32 -14.07
CA GLY A 76 -8.00 6.29 -14.87
C GLY A 76 -9.28 6.77 -14.20
N LYS A 77 -9.79 7.90 -14.69
CA LYS A 77 -11.12 8.43 -14.38
C LYS A 77 -11.72 9.10 -15.59
N SER A 78 -13.02 9.36 -15.57
CA SER A 78 -13.70 10.11 -16.61
C SER A 78 -13.07 11.50 -16.82
N PRO A 79 -12.80 11.88 -18.08
CA PRO A 79 -12.20 13.18 -18.39
C PRO A 79 -13.15 14.32 -18.03
N ILE A 80 -12.59 15.45 -17.60
CA ILE A 80 -13.34 16.58 -17.04
C ILE A 80 -14.42 17.16 -17.99
N HIS A 81 -14.21 17.04 -19.31
CA HIS A 81 -15.13 17.57 -20.31
C HIS A 81 -16.41 16.74 -20.49
N VAL A 82 -16.43 15.48 -20.05
CA VAL A 82 -17.64 14.63 -20.06
C VAL A 82 -18.39 14.66 -18.72
N LEU A 83 -17.78 15.22 -17.67
CA LEU A 83 -18.41 15.35 -16.36
C LEU A 83 -19.42 16.50 -16.36
N LYS A 84 -20.52 16.32 -15.63
CA LYS A 84 -21.49 17.40 -15.38
C LYS A 84 -20.84 18.55 -14.62
N PRO A 85 -21.32 19.78 -14.77
CA PRO A 85 -20.73 20.94 -14.10
C PRO A 85 -20.61 20.83 -12.58
N ASP A 86 -21.56 20.17 -11.93
CA ASP A 86 -21.60 19.94 -10.48
C ASP A 86 -20.70 18.83 -9.99
N GLU A 87 -20.21 17.98 -10.89
CA GLU A 87 -19.24 16.90 -10.61
C GLU A 87 -17.79 17.39 -10.76
N ARG A 88 -17.59 18.47 -11.53
CA ARG A 88 -16.25 19.03 -11.75
C ARG A 88 -15.69 19.60 -10.46
N GLY A 89 -14.48 19.21 -10.09
CA GLY A 89 -13.82 19.68 -8.86
C GLY A 89 -14.14 18.86 -7.61
N LYS A 90 -15.00 17.85 -7.70
CA LYS A 90 -15.17 16.84 -6.64
C LYS A 90 -14.14 15.73 -6.81
N ALA A 91 -13.74 15.11 -5.67
CA ALA A 91 -13.01 13.86 -5.71
C ALA A 91 -13.91 12.82 -6.40
N PRO A 92 -13.35 11.95 -7.25
CA PRO A 92 -14.13 10.86 -7.86
C PRO A 92 -14.60 9.87 -6.79
N GLU A 93 -15.74 9.23 -7.02
CA GLU A 93 -16.08 8.03 -6.28
C GLU A 93 -15.18 6.88 -6.76
N LEU A 94 -14.98 5.87 -5.92
CA LEU A 94 -14.05 4.78 -6.26
C LEU A 94 -14.59 3.93 -7.41
N GLU A 95 -15.90 3.82 -7.48
CA GLU A 95 -16.63 3.13 -8.54
C GLU A 95 -16.48 3.79 -9.92
N ASP A 96 -16.08 5.07 -9.94
CA ASP A 96 -15.80 5.84 -11.16
C ASP A 96 -14.34 5.72 -11.61
N LEU A 97 -13.54 4.93 -10.88
CA LEU A 97 -12.13 4.68 -11.19
C LEU A 97 -11.96 3.29 -11.77
N TRP A 98 -11.03 3.17 -12.69
CA TRP A 98 -10.62 1.88 -13.26
C TRP A 98 -9.11 1.86 -13.46
N ILE A 99 -8.54 0.66 -13.54
CA ILE A 99 -7.16 0.47 -13.95
C ILE A 99 -7.14 0.12 -15.44
N ASP A 100 -6.37 0.88 -16.20
CA ASP A 100 -6.00 0.58 -17.58
C ASP A 100 -4.62 -0.07 -17.58
N THR A 101 -4.53 -1.31 -18.05
CA THR A 101 -3.28 -2.06 -18.14
C THR A 101 -2.63 -1.93 -19.51
N GLY A 102 -3.31 -1.34 -20.49
CA GLY A 102 -2.87 -1.27 -21.89
C GLY A 102 -2.84 -2.63 -22.60
N LEU A 103 -3.34 -3.69 -21.96
CA LEU A 103 -3.39 -5.04 -22.53
C LEU A 103 -4.73 -5.28 -23.23
N PRO A 104 -4.78 -6.16 -24.26
CA PRO A 104 -6.03 -6.66 -24.82
C PRO A 104 -6.89 -7.33 -23.75
N VAL A 105 -8.22 -7.19 -23.87
CA VAL A 105 -9.17 -7.69 -22.86
C VAL A 105 -9.02 -9.20 -22.59
N GLU A 106 -8.71 -9.99 -23.60
CA GLU A 106 -8.50 -11.44 -23.48
C GLU A 106 -7.31 -11.74 -22.57
N ILE A 107 -6.24 -10.95 -22.70
CA ILE A 107 -5.04 -11.10 -21.86
C ILE A 107 -5.30 -10.61 -20.44
N VAL A 108 -6.07 -9.52 -20.27
CA VAL A 108 -6.46 -9.06 -18.92
C VAL A 108 -7.28 -10.14 -18.22
N LYS A 109 -8.31 -10.70 -18.87
CA LYS A 109 -9.18 -11.75 -18.31
C LYS A 109 -8.44 -13.07 -18.06
N GLU A 110 -7.36 -13.33 -18.79
CA GLU A 110 -6.48 -14.50 -18.54
C GLU A 110 -5.61 -14.31 -17.30
N LYS A 111 -5.04 -13.10 -17.11
CA LYS A 111 -4.03 -12.84 -16.06
C LYS A 111 -4.63 -12.36 -14.76
N VAL A 112 -5.64 -11.51 -14.80
CA VAL A 112 -6.20 -10.80 -13.65
C VAL A 112 -7.50 -11.44 -13.21
N SER A 113 -7.64 -11.65 -11.91
CA SER A 113 -8.82 -12.25 -11.30
C SER A 113 -9.48 -11.28 -10.31
N VAL A 114 -10.80 -11.40 -10.15
CA VAL A 114 -11.51 -10.74 -9.06
C VAL A 114 -10.95 -11.24 -7.73
N GLY A 115 -10.60 -10.31 -6.84
CA GLY A 115 -9.95 -10.60 -5.58
C GLY A 115 -8.43 -10.38 -5.57
N ASP A 116 -7.79 -10.20 -6.73
CA ASP A 116 -6.37 -9.87 -6.80
C ASP A 116 -6.09 -8.55 -6.07
N PHE A 117 -4.97 -8.49 -5.36
CA PHE A 117 -4.53 -7.29 -4.68
C PHE A 117 -3.87 -6.31 -5.64
N VAL A 118 -4.01 -5.02 -5.33
CA VAL A 118 -3.40 -3.95 -6.11
C VAL A 118 -2.63 -3.03 -5.18
N SER A 119 -1.35 -2.83 -5.45
CA SER A 119 -0.50 -1.89 -4.73
C SER A 119 -0.09 -0.73 -5.62
N PHE A 120 0.19 0.41 -5.01
CA PHE A 120 0.86 1.51 -5.74
C PHE A 120 2.24 1.04 -6.23
N ALA A 121 2.63 1.47 -7.43
CA ALA A 121 3.95 1.15 -7.97
C ALA A 121 5.05 1.84 -7.13
N PRO A 122 6.22 1.21 -6.94
CA PRO A 122 7.36 1.83 -6.25
C PRO A 122 7.78 3.13 -6.93
N ASN A 123 7.97 4.17 -6.13
CA ASN A 123 8.27 5.51 -6.63
C ASN A 123 9.32 6.25 -5.79
N PHE A 124 10.23 5.53 -5.16
CA PHE A 124 11.28 6.13 -4.31
C PHE A 124 12.11 7.17 -5.06
N LYS A 125 12.21 8.37 -4.47
CA LYS A 125 13.04 9.47 -4.97
C LYS A 125 13.56 10.35 -3.84
N TYR A 126 14.69 10.98 -4.06
CA TYR A 126 15.15 12.09 -3.24
C TYR A 126 14.41 13.38 -3.63
N ILE A 127 14.04 14.18 -2.64
CA ILE A 127 13.49 15.53 -2.82
C ILE A 127 14.51 16.51 -2.26
N GLY A 128 15.30 17.11 -3.14
CA GLY A 128 16.45 17.92 -2.74
C GLY A 128 17.42 17.10 -1.90
N ASP A 129 18.12 17.79 -0.97
CA ASP A 129 19.18 17.21 -0.15
C ASP A 129 18.69 16.62 1.18
N TYR A 130 17.42 16.87 1.56
CA TYR A 130 16.92 16.59 2.91
C TYR A 130 15.64 15.76 2.96
N GLY A 131 15.07 15.41 1.81
CA GLY A 131 13.80 14.71 1.75
C GLY A 131 13.85 13.46 0.89
N ILE A 132 12.96 12.53 1.20
CA ILE A 132 12.64 11.36 0.36
C ILE A 132 11.14 11.27 0.15
N THR A 133 10.74 10.68 -0.95
CA THR A 133 9.35 10.27 -1.20
C THR A 133 9.32 8.83 -1.68
N SER A 134 8.33 8.09 -1.19
CA SER A 134 8.02 6.74 -1.65
C SER A 134 6.61 6.38 -1.22
N LYS A 135 6.01 5.38 -1.86
CA LYS A 135 4.92 4.63 -1.25
C LYS A 135 5.44 3.91 0.00
N GLY A 136 4.57 3.57 0.93
CA GLY A 136 4.88 2.73 2.07
C GLY A 136 5.81 3.34 3.12
N LEU A 137 6.13 4.64 3.04
CA LEU A 137 6.87 5.32 4.12
C LEU A 137 6.09 5.28 5.45
N ASP A 138 4.79 5.32 5.39
CA ASP A 138 3.87 5.02 6.47
C ASP A 138 3.50 3.53 6.39
N ASP A 139 4.00 2.61 7.27
CA ASP A 139 4.87 2.99 8.39
C ASP A 139 6.21 2.22 8.36
N THR A 140 6.75 1.95 7.16
CA THR A 140 8.06 1.29 7.01
C THR A 140 9.18 2.07 7.73
N VAL A 141 9.05 3.40 7.81
CA VAL A 141 10.00 4.23 8.55
C VAL A 141 9.93 3.92 10.05
N GLY A 142 8.73 3.78 10.60
CA GLY A 142 8.54 3.36 12.00
C GLY A 142 9.12 1.98 12.26
N VAL A 143 8.88 1.02 11.38
CA VAL A 143 9.48 -0.33 11.47
C VAL A 143 11.01 -0.25 11.51
N TYR A 144 11.62 0.53 10.61
CA TYR A 144 13.08 0.73 10.60
C TYR A 144 13.57 1.34 11.91
N VAL A 145 12.89 2.39 12.40
CA VAL A 145 13.27 3.07 13.66
C VAL A 145 13.17 2.11 14.85
N VAL A 146 12.08 1.34 14.95
CA VAL A 146 11.90 0.36 16.02
C VAL A 146 13.01 -0.71 15.97
N ALA A 147 13.29 -1.24 14.79
CA ALA A 147 14.34 -2.25 14.61
C ALA A 147 15.73 -1.72 15.00
N GLU A 148 16.07 -0.50 14.58
CA GLU A 148 17.35 0.15 14.90
C GLU A 148 17.48 0.47 16.39
N VAL A 149 16.40 0.94 17.03
CA VAL A 149 16.36 1.17 18.47
C VAL A 149 16.57 -0.14 19.24
N MET A 150 15.85 -1.19 18.87
CA MET A 150 15.99 -2.51 19.51
C MET A 150 17.40 -3.07 19.35
N GLN A 151 18.01 -2.93 18.17
CA GLN A 151 19.40 -3.35 17.95
C GLN A 151 20.37 -2.62 18.87
N ARG A 152 20.25 -1.29 19.00
CA ARG A 152 21.12 -0.48 19.89
C ARG A 152 20.89 -0.80 21.36
N LEU A 153 19.65 -1.03 21.78
CA LEU A 153 19.30 -1.35 23.15
C LEU A 153 19.73 -2.78 23.54
N SER A 154 19.77 -3.72 22.61
CA SER A 154 20.18 -5.10 22.89
C SER A 154 21.60 -5.23 23.45
N GLN A 155 22.43 -4.23 23.23
CA GLN A 155 23.81 -4.16 23.70
C GLN A 155 23.96 -3.42 25.04
N LYS A 156 22.86 -3.00 25.66
CA LYS A 156 22.83 -2.20 26.89
C LYS A 156 22.19 -2.95 28.04
N HIS A 157 22.62 -2.64 29.26
CA HIS A 157 21.90 -3.08 30.45
C HIS A 157 20.76 -2.08 30.72
N LEU A 158 19.52 -2.58 30.68
CA LEU A 158 18.35 -1.78 30.89
C LEU A 158 17.68 -2.12 32.22
N SER A 159 17.22 -1.10 32.95
CA SER A 159 16.37 -1.26 34.15
C SER A 159 14.90 -1.52 33.80
N ILE A 160 14.50 -1.25 32.55
CA ILE A 160 13.14 -1.47 32.03
C ILE A 160 13.15 -2.57 30.99
N GLY A 161 11.97 -3.14 30.70
CA GLY A 161 11.73 -4.01 29.54
C GLY A 161 11.34 -3.21 28.30
N VAL A 162 11.73 -3.64 27.15
CA VAL A 162 11.31 -3.08 25.85
C VAL A 162 10.85 -4.21 24.96
#